data_84e6c7ee7abf2a7c6d4a053e3fe871e1
#
_entry.id   84e6c7ee7abf2a7c6d4a053e3fe871e1
#
_cell.length_a   1.000
_cell.length_b   1.000
_cell.length_c   1.000
_cell.angle_alpha   90.00
_cell.angle_beta   90.00
_cell.angle_gamma   90.00
#
_symmetry.space_group_name_H-M   'P 1'
#
loop_
_entity.id
_entity.type
_entity.pdbx_description
1 polymer ?
#
loop_
_entity_poly.entity_id
_entity_poly.type
_entity_poly.pdbx_seq_one_letter_code
_entity_poly.pdbx_strand_id
1 'polypeptide(L)'
;PLYIGKCTLTLAKAKRELEVPAIVSETEFQKAQKKLESTRLPSRKKARKKPNLLFKKIYDKESGKGLLCRTSEDESQQIYSFDKGYRCFSGKAPFIESEKIFREILSALEKGKMQAAHIDRVLDLNPEKVKQCMDAGLLQYRKRANEIVAHLMAKDDERTAVYRQYEQGSISLEQIEEYEHQYQVAVQKQEAAFKKVMLAVNDIEKAFSHGNPWLMKFRAISIPETLERTHLKEWLDHVWIVDFEQVEVILQESEWKRFFPEEWLNNGEEDCNGKKE
;
A
#
# COMPACT_ATOMS: atom_id res chain seq x y z
N PRO A 1 -22.74 -9.94 -38.83
CA PRO A 1 -22.14 -8.83 -39.57
C PRO A 1 -23.18 -7.91 -40.12
N LEU A 2 -23.23 -6.70 -39.59
CA LEU A 2 -24.22 -5.67 -39.81
C LEU A 2 -24.33 -5.29 -41.29
N TYR A 3 -23.22 -5.32 -42.02
CA TYR A 3 -23.14 -4.94 -43.43
C TYR A 3 -23.89 -5.87 -44.39
N ILE A 4 -24.12 -7.13 -44.01
CA ILE A 4 -24.87 -8.13 -44.80
C ILE A 4 -26.30 -8.36 -44.26
N GLY A 5 -26.82 -7.43 -43.45
CA GLY A 5 -28.15 -7.52 -42.93
C GLY A 5 -28.37 -8.43 -41.72
N LYS A 6 -27.29 -8.90 -41.08
CA LYS A 6 -27.37 -9.76 -39.90
C LYS A 6 -26.78 -9.04 -38.67
N CYS A 7 -27.57 -8.76 -37.67
CA CYS A 7 -27.14 -8.13 -36.42
C CYS A 7 -27.37 -9.13 -35.25
N THR A 8 -26.32 -9.38 -34.49
CA THR A 8 -26.42 -10.23 -33.28
C THR A 8 -26.41 -9.32 -32.06
N LEU A 9 -27.50 -9.26 -31.33
CA LEU A 9 -27.59 -8.56 -30.05
C LEU A 9 -27.42 -9.54 -28.92
N THR A 10 -26.54 -9.21 -27.98
CA THR A 10 -26.37 -10.01 -26.74
C THR A 10 -27.03 -9.25 -25.60
N LEU A 11 -28.19 -9.71 -25.15
CA LEU A 11 -28.91 -9.17 -24.00
C LEU A 11 -28.94 -10.22 -22.89
N ALA A 12 -28.41 -9.89 -21.72
CA ALA A 12 -28.46 -10.73 -20.53
C ALA A 12 -28.06 -12.21 -20.76
N LYS A 13 -26.96 -12.47 -21.49
CA LYS A 13 -26.44 -13.80 -21.89
C LYS A 13 -27.21 -14.53 -23.00
N ALA A 14 -28.32 -14.00 -23.50
CA ALA A 14 -29.01 -14.54 -24.68
C ALA A 14 -28.58 -13.81 -25.95
N LYS A 15 -28.22 -14.55 -26.99
CA LYS A 15 -27.93 -14.01 -28.32
C LYS A 15 -29.20 -14.04 -29.15
N ARG A 16 -29.59 -12.90 -29.69
CA ARG A 16 -30.67 -12.80 -30.66
C ARG A 16 -30.13 -12.25 -31.99
N GLU A 17 -30.47 -12.91 -33.07
CA GLU A 17 -30.18 -12.45 -34.41
C GLU A 17 -31.34 -11.60 -34.91
N LEU A 18 -31.01 -10.44 -35.41
CA LEU A 18 -31.98 -9.51 -36.03
C LEU A 18 -31.60 -9.35 -37.47
N GLU A 19 -32.61 -9.38 -38.35
CA GLU A 19 -32.44 -9.00 -39.73
C GLU A 19 -32.55 -7.47 -39.87
N VAL A 20 -31.59 -6.86 -40.49
CA VAL A 20 -31.52 -5.42 -40.78
C VAL A 20 -31.24 -5.22 -42.26
N PRO A 21 -31.59 -4.10 -42.88
CA PRO A 21 -31.30 -3.84 -44.30
C PRO A 21 -29.81 -4.04 -44.59
N ALA A 22 -29.47 -4.87 -45.55
CA ALA A 22 -28.10 -5.10 -45.97
C ALA A 22 -27.55 -3.89 -46.73
N ILE A 23 -26.35 -3.43 -46.40
CA ILE A 23 -25.66 -2.32 -47.05
C ILE A 23 -24.88 -2.81 -48.26
N VAL A 24 -24.31 -4.02 -48.18
CA VAL A 24 -23.55 -4.67 -49.25
C VAL A 24 -24.05 -6.10 -49.47
N SER A 25 -23.86 -6.63 -50.64
CA SER A 25 -24.19 -8.02 -50.94
C SER A 25 -23.27 -8.97 -50.17
N GLU A 26 -23.78 -10.18 -49.85
CA GLU A 26 -22.99 -11.20 -49.15
C GLU A 26 -21.72 -11.59 -49.92
N THR A 27 -21.81 -11.59 -51.26
CA THR A 27 -20.67 -11.89 -52.14
C THR A 27 -19.55 -10.83 -52.06
N GLU A 28 -19.93 -9.56 -51.99
CA GLU A 28 -18.97 -8.45 -51.84
C GLU A 28 -18.34 -8.45 -50.44
N PHE A 29 -19.14 -8.70 -49.41
CA PHE A 29 -18.65 -8.83 -48.07
C PHE A 29 -17.64 -9.96 -47.93
N GLN A 30 -17.94 -11.15 -48.49
CA GLN A 30 -17.02 -12.29 -48.49
C GLN A 30 -15.72 -12.01 -49.26
N LYS A 31 -15.80 -11.34 -50.40
CA LYS A 31 -14.61 -10.88 -51.16
C LYS A 31 -13.75 -9.92 -50.32
N ALA A 32 -14.35 -8.98 -49.63
CA ALA A 32 -13.66 -8.05 -48.75
C ALA A 32 -13.01 -8.78 -47.56
N GLN A 33 -13.72 -9.73 -46.95
CA GLN A 33 -13.18 -10.55 -45.85
C GLN A 33 -11.96 -11.39 -46.29
N LYS A 34 -12.06 -12.08 -47.43
CA LYS A 34 -10.93 -12.84 -47.98
C LYS A 34 -9.71 -11.94 -48.26
N LYS A 35 -9.93 -10.72 -48.77
CA LYS A 35 -8.88 -9.76 -49.01
C LYS A 35 -8.26 -9.24 -47.72
N LEU A 36 -9.06 -8.99 -46.69
CA LEU A 36 -8.56 -8.66 -45.33
C LEU A 36 -7.80 -9.79 -44.68
N GLU A 37 -8.24 -11.03 -44.84
CA GLU A 37 -7.53 -12.22 -44.33
C GLU A 37 -6.21 -12.44 -45.05
N SER A 38 -6.14 -12.27 -46.39
CA SER A 38 -4.91 -12.38 -47.14
C SER A 38 -3.91 -11.24 -46.85
N THR A 39 -4.38 -10.06 -46.49
CA THR A 39 -3.54 -8.91 -46.07
C THR A 39 -3.22 -8.90 -44.60
N ARG A 40 -3.88 -9.74 -43.77
CA ARG A 40 -3.46 -9.95 -42.40
C ARG A 40 -2.08 -10.58 -42.40
N LEU A 41 -1.07 -9.75 -42.20
CA LEU A 41 0.23 -10.23 -41.77
C LEU A 41 0.04 -11.22 -40.63
N PRO A 42 0.60 -12.45 -40.74
CA PRO A 42 0.50 -13.41 -39.66
C PRO A 42 0.90 -12.67 -38.38
N SER A 43 -0.02 -12.60 -37.42
CA SER A 43 0.27 -12.03 -36.13
C SER A 43 1.56 -12.70 -35.66
N ARG A 44 2.69 -12.00 -35.73
CA ARG A 44 3.94 -12.49 -35.14
C ARG A 44 3.53 -12.99 -33.77
N LYS A 45 3.60 -14.32 -33.55
CA LYS A 45 3.43 -14.90 -32.22
C LYS A 45 4.44 -14.15 -31.38
N LYS A 46 3.96 -13.10 -30.67
CA LYS A 46 4.83 -12.29 -29.81
C LYS A 46 5.45 -13.29 -28.88
N ALA A 47 6.78 -13.50 -29.01
CA ALA A 47 7.52 -14.31 -28.08
C ALA A 47 7.01 -13.97 -26.68
N ARG A 48 6.68 -14.97 -25.87
CA ARG A 48 6.10 -14.75 -24.54
C ARG A 48 7.04 -13.83 -23.80
N LYS A 49 6.67 -12.55 -23.71
CA LYS A 49 7.46 -11.57 -22.97
C LYS A 49 7.61 -12.08 -21.56
N LYS A 50 8.83 -12.05 -21.04
CA LYS A 50 9.08 -12.34 -19.62
C LYS A 50 8.06 -11.53 -18.80
N PRO A 51 7.39 -12.12 -17.81
CA PRO A 51 6.38 -11.43 -17.04
C PRO A 51 7.00 -10.22 -16.31
N ASN A 52 6.33 -9.07 -16.33
CA ASN A 52 6.72 -7.95 -15.51
C ASN A 52 6.39 -8.26 -14.04
N LEU A 53 7.40 -8.62 -13.26
CA LEU A 53 7.24 -8.99 -11.86
C LEU A 53 6.86 -7.80 -10.97
N LEU A 54 7.35 -6.59 -11.30
CA LEU A 54 7.13 -5.36 -10.53
C LEU A 54 5.97 -4.50 -11.06
N PHE A 55 5.01 -5.12 -11.76
CA PHE A 55 3.86 -4.39 -12.30
C PHE A 55 3.10 -3.64 -11.20
N LYS A 56 2.96 -2.33 -11.35
CA LYS A 56 2.34 -1.43 -10.37
C LYS A 56 3.00 -1.39 -8.98
N LYS A 57 4.28 -1.73 -8.91
CA LYS A 57 5.05 -1.68 -7.65
C LYS A 57 6.33 -0.85 -7.75
N ILE A 58 6.63 -0.24 -8.90
CA ILE A 58 7.83 0.54 -9.12
C ILE A 58 7.48 1.96 -9.56
N TYR A 59 8.03 2.93 -8.87
CA TYR A 59 7.72 4.34 -9.03
C TYR A 59 8.99 5.18 -9.01
N ASP A 60 8.96 6.29 -9.70
CA ASP A 60 9.96 7.34 -9.57
C ASP A 60 9.68 8.19 -8.32
N LYS A 61 10.70 8.40 -7.49
CA LYS A 61 10.53 9.07 -6.19
C LYS A 61 10.22 10.55 -6.33
N GLU A 62 10.78 11.22 -7.32
CA GLU A 62 10.59 12.65 -7.53
C GLU A 62 9.19 12.97 -8.06
N SER A 63 8.78 12.27 -9.10
CA SER A 63 7.48 12.52 -9.76
C SER A 63 6.31 11.72 -9.20
N GLY A 64 6.56 10.67 -8.42
CA GLY A 64 5.55 9.71 -7.97
C GLY A 64 4.94 8.86 -9.08
N LYS A 65 5.45 8.93 -10.31
CA LYS A 65 4.90 8.21 -11.46
C LYS A 65 5.41 6.79 -11.54
N GLY A 66 4.52 5.87 -11.91
CA GLY A 66 4.88 4.47 -12.15
C GLY A 66 5.80 4.32 -13.36
N LEU A 67 6.81 3.45 -13.22
CA LEU A 67 7.72 3.10 -14.32
C LEU A 67 7.18 1.92 -15.12
N LEU A 68 7.47 1.91 -16.41
CA LEU A 68 7.08 0.86 -17.34
C LEU A 68 8.23 -0.11 -17.56
N CYS A 69 7.92 -1.41 -17.51
CA CYS A 69 8.85 -2.46 -17.89
C CYS A 69 8.96 -2.53 -19.41
N ARG A 70 10.17 -2.49 -19.91
CA ARG A 70 10.53 -2.66 -21.32
C ARG A 70 11.63 -3.70 -21.46
N THR A 71 11.81 -4.19 -22.66
CA THR A 71 12.98 -4.99 -23.00
C THR A 71 14.05 -4.05 -23.55
N SER A 72 15.30 -4.24 -23.19
CA SER A 72 16.45 -3.51 -23.74
C SER A 72 16.51 -3.63 -25.27
N GLU A 73 17.25 -2.76 -25.94
CA GLU A 73 17.36 -2.77 -27.43
C GLU A 73 17.94 -4.07 -27.95
N ASP A 74 18.84 -4.70 -27.22
CA ASP A 74 19.46 -6.00 -27.52
C ASP A 74 18.62 -7.23 -27.13
N GLU A 75 17.39 -7.00 -26.59
CA GLU A 75 16.46 -8.01 -26.11
C GLU A 75 16.99 -8.89 -24.94
N SER A 76 18.15 -8.59 -24.39
CA SER A 76 18.82 -9.40 -23.36
C SER A 76 18.20 -9.20 -21.98
N GLN A 77 17.80 -7.98 -21.64
CA GLN A 77 17.41 -7.59 -20.29
C GLN A 77 16.07 -6.87 -20.23
N GLN A 78 15.44 -6.94 -19.07
CA GLN A 78 14.31 -6.09 -18.73
C GLN A 78 14.81 -4.81 -18.06
N ILE A 79 14.25 -3.69 -18.49
CA ILE A 79 14.55 -2.36 -17.95
C ILE A 79 13.28 -1.66 -17.55
N TYR A 80 13.37 -0.75 -16.57
CA TYR A 80 12.29 0.12 -16.15
C TYR A 80 12.62 1.57 -16.52
N SER A 81 11.66 2.24 -17.16
CA SER A 81 11.83 3.62 -17.64
C SER A 81 10.48 4.33 -17.63
N PHE A 82 10.49 5.64 -17.82
CA PHE A 82 9.27 6.40 -18.05
C PHE A 82 8.57 6.01 -19.35
N ASP A 83 7.30 6.42 -19.51
CA ASP A 83 6.59 6.22 -20.76
C ASP A 83 7.26 6.98 -21.92
N LYS A 84 6.99 6.51 -23.16
CA LYS A 84 7.60 7.04 -24.38
C LYS A 84 7.45 8.57 -24.59
N GLY A 85 6.49 9.20 -23.93
CA GLY A 85 6.29 10.65 -23.94
C GLY A 85 7.31 11.46 -23.15
N TYR A 86 8.10 10.80 -22.27
CA TYR A 86 9.10 11.49 -21.46
C TYR A 86 10.43 11.56 -22.23
N ARG A 87 10.67 12.70 -22.85
CA ARG A 87 11.95 12.99 -23.51
C ARG A 87 12.81 13.76 -22.53
N CYS A 88 13.91 13.15 -22.07
CA CYS A 88 14.97 13.90 -21.44
C CYS A 88 15.66 14.80 -22.47
N PHE A 89 16.18 15.93 -22.04
CA PHE A 89 16.95 16.85 -22.88
C PHE A 89 18.18 16.19 -23.53
N SER A 90 18.65 15.06 -22.99
CA SER A 90 19.78 14.26 -23.49
C SER A 90 19.43 13.24 -24.60
N GLY A 91 18.18 13.15 -25.02
CA GLY A 91 17.75 12.28 -26.14
C GLY A 91 17.52 10.81 -25.77
N LYS A 92 18.05 10.26 -24.67
CA LYS A 92 17.77 8.92 -24.15
C LYS A 92 16.98 9.02 -22.86
N ALA A 93 15.83 8.34 -22.77
CA ALA A 93 15.10 8.26 -21.53
C ALA A 93 15.92 7.49 -20.49
N PRO A 94 16.08 7.98 -19.25
CA PRO A 94 16.79 7.25 -18.20
C PRO A 94 16.09 5.92 -17.92
N PHE A 95 16.86 4.91 -17.58
CA PHE A 95 16.35 3.57 -17.27
C PHE A 95 17.17 2.93 -16.16
N ILE A 96 16.57 1.95 -15.50
CA ILE A 96 17.22 1.09 -14.52
C ILE A 96 17.00 -0.39 -14.90
N GLU A 97 18.01 -1.20 -14.70
CA GLU A 97 17.98 -2.63 -15.01
C GLU A 97 17.18 -3.40 -13.93
N SER A 98 16.41 -4.38 -14.37
CA SER A 98 15.62 -5.21 -13.45
C SER A 98 16.51 -6.00 -12.48
N GLU A 99 17.68 -6.46 -12.91
CA GLU A 99 18.61 -7.20 -12.05
C GLU A 99 19.11 -6.37 -10.86
N LYS A 100 19.41 -5.09 -11.09
CA LYS A 100 19.79 -4.17 -10.00
C LYS A 100 18.66 -4.06 -8.98
N ILE A 101 17.42 -3.87 -9.44
CA ILE A 101 16.26 -3.76 -8.56
C ILE A 101 16.04 -5.07 -7.77
N PHE A 102 16.12 -6.22 -8.41
CA PHE A 102 15.92 -7.51 -7.74
C PHE A 102 17.01 -7.79 -6.71
N ARG A 103 18.25 -7.40 -6.95
CA ARG A 103 19.35 -7.50 -5.98
C ARG A 103 19.06 -6.65 -4.74
N GLU A 104 18.60 -5.42 -4.93
CA GLU A 104 18.24 -4.54 -3.82
C GLU A 104 17.03 -5.08 -3.03
N ILE A 105 16.04 -5.69 -3.71
CA ILE A 105 14.91 -6.34 -3.04
C ILE A 105 15.38 -7.52 -2.18
N LEU A 106 16.25 -8.39 -2.71
CA LEU A 106 16.78 -9.52 -1.94
C LEU A 106 17.59 -9.03 -0.74
N SER A 107 18.45 -8.04 -0.91
CA SER A 107 19.20 -7.41 0.17
C SER A 107 18.28 -6.81 1.25
N ALA A 108 17.21 -6.13 0.84
CA ALA A 108 16.23 -5.58 1.77
C ALA A 108 15.47 -6.67 2.55
N LEU A 109 15.17 -7.82 1.92
CA LEU A 109 14.53 -8.97 2.58
C LEU A 109 15.47 -9.62 3.58
N GLU A 110 16.74 -9.82 3.23
CA GLU A 110 17.77 -10.35 4.14
C GLU A 110 17.96 -9.45 5.34
N LYS A 111 18.11 -8.15 5.12
CA LYS A 111 18.18 -7.14 6.18
C LYS A 111 16.93 -7.17 7.07
N GLY A 112 15.75 -7.24 6.48
CA GLY A 112 14.48 -7.34 7.22
C GLY A 112 14.43 -8.59 8.12
N LYS A 113 14.87 -9.74 7.62
CA LYS A 113 14.94 -10.99 8.37
C LYS A 113 15.92 -10.90 9.55
N MET A 114 17.11 -10.35 9.35
CA MET A 114 18.10 -10.15 10.40
C MET A 114 17.60 -9.21 11.48
N GLN A 115 17.02 -8.08 11.10
CA GLN A 115 16.43 -7.12 12.02
C GLN A 115 15.30 -7.75 12.84
N ALA A 116 14.41 -8.53 12.21
CA ALA A 116 13.34 -9.22 12.91
C ALA A 116 13.87 -10.20 13.96
N ALA A 117 14.87 -11.00 13.60
CA ALA A 117 15.50 -11.95 14.52
C ALA A 117 16.24 -11.25 15.70
N HIS A 118 16.85 -10.09 15.43
CA HIS A 118 17.50 -9.30 16.48
C HIS A 118 16.45 -8.71 17.45
N ILE A 119 15.40 -8.10 16.94
CA ILE A 119 14.34 -7.52 17.78
C ILE A 119 13.64 -8.60 18.60
N ASP A 120 13.36 -9.78 18.03
CA ASP A 120 12.81 -10.90 18.81
C ASP A 120 13.69 -11.24 20.02
N ARG A 121 15.01 -11.33 19.82
CA ARG A 121 15.95 -11.55 20.94
C ARG A 121 15.90 -10.42 21.98
N VAL A 122 15.79 -9.15 21.53
CA VAL A 122 15.67 -8.01 22.44
C VAL A 122 14.39 -8.08 23.26
N LEU A 123 13.26 -8.46 22.63
CA LEU A 123 11.98 -8.63 23.32
C LEU A 123 12.05 -9.73 24.40
N ASP A 124 12.77 -10.82 24.14
CA ASP A 124 12.93 -11.95 25.06
C ASP A 124 13.91 -11.66 26.21
N LEU A 125 15.05 -11.05 25.88
CA LEU A 125 16.17 -10.95 26.80
C LEU A 125 16.20 -9.66 27.63
N ASN A 126 15.48 -8.60 27.18
CA ASN A 126 15.55 -7.29 27.81
C ASN A 126 14.15 -6.70 28.13
N PRO A 127 13.31 -7.39 28.92
CA PRO A 127 11.93 -6.97 29.18
C PRO A 127 11.83 -5.57 29.82
N GLU A 128 12.80 -5.20 30.67
CA GLU A 128 12.85 -3.88 31.30
C GLU A 128 13.09 -2.76 30.27
N LYS A 129 14.01 -2.97 29.32
CA LYS A 129 14.30 -2.00 28.25
C LYS A 129 13.09 -1.88 27.31
N VAL A 130 12.45 -3.00 26.98
CA VAL A 130 11.21 -3.05 26.18
C VAL A 130 10.13 -2.23 26.87
N LYS A 131 9.89 -2.45 28.16
CA LYS A 131 8.92 -1.72 28.94
C LYS A 131 9.21 -0.21 28.97
N GLN A 132 10.47 0.19 29.17
CA GLN A 132 10.86 1.60 29.14
C GLN A 132 10.55 2.27 27.80
N CYS A 133 10.90 1.63 26.67
CA CYS A 133 10.61 2.13 25.35
C CYS A 133 9.10 2.22 25.07
N MET A 134 8.35 1.20 25.45
CA MET A 134 6.89 1.17 25.34
C MET A 134 6.24 2.27 26.18
N ASP A 135 6.62 2.42 27.46
CA ASP A 135 6.06 3.45 28.34
C ASP A 135 6.40 4.86 27.86
N ALA A 136 7.59 5.10 27.32
CA ALA A 136 7.96 6.36 26.68
C ALA A 136 7.05 6.67 25.47
N GLY A 137 6.79 5.70 24.62
CA GLY A 137 5.86 5.82 23.49
C GLY A 137 4.41 6.06 23.91
N LEU A 138 4.00 5.45 25.03
CA LEU A 138 2.62 5.56 25.55
C LEU A 138 2.36 6.87 26.31
N LEU A 139 3.38 7.53 26.82
CA LEU A 139 3.25 8.67 27.74
C LEU A 139 2.34 9.77 27.20
N GLN A 140 2.58 10.21 25.95
CA GLN A 140 1.78 11.27 25.32
C GLN A 140 0.32 10.85 25.08
N TYR A 141 0.08 9.59 24.74
CA TYR A 141 -1.26 9.07 24.48
C TYR A 141 -2.05 8.91 25.76
N ARG A 142 -1.42 8.43 26.87
CA ARG A 142 -2.03 8.36 28.20
C ARG A 142 -2.40 9.76 28.69
N LYS A 143 -1.50 10.76 28.52
CA LYS A 143 -1.82 12.15 28.86
C LYS A 143 -3.02 12.65 28.07
N ARG A 144 -3.04 12.42 26.76
CA ARG A 144 -4.15 12.83 25.89
C ARG A 144 -5.47 12.13 26.25
N ALA A 145 -5.44 10.85 26.57
CA ALA A 145 -6.62 10.12 27.03
C ALA A 145 -7.19 10.73 28.32
N ASN A 146 -6.34 11.03 29.31
CA ASN A 146 -6.76 11.66 30.57
C ASN A 146 -7.35 13.06 30.33
N GLU A 147 -6.79 13.86 29.43
CA GLU A 147 -7.35 15.17 29.06
C GLU A 147 -8.75 15.04 28.44
N ILE A 148 -8.96 14.05 27.58
CA ILE A 148 -10.27 13.80 26.95
C ILE A 148 -11.29 13.36 28.02
N VAL A 149 -10.92 12.45 28.92
CA VAL A 149 -11.78 11.98 30.00
C VAL A 149 -12.14 13.14 30.93
N ALA A 150 -11.17 13.95 31.35
CA ALA A 150 -11.41 15.13 32.18
C ALA A 150 -12.38 16.12 31.51
N HIS A 151 -12.22 16.34 30.19
CA HIS A 151 -13.13 17.21 29.44
C HIS A 151 -14.55 16.65 29.36
N LEU A 152 -14.71 15.34 29.17
CA LEU A 152 -16.03 14.69 29.17
C LEU A 152 -16.69 14.81 30.53
N MET A 153 -15.97 14.57 31.65
CA MET A 153 -16.49 14.73 32.99
C MET A 153 -16.94 16.17 33.25
N ALA A 154 -16.12 17.16 32.84
CA ALA A 154 -16.52 18.57 33.01
C ALA A 154 -17.80 18.91 32.21
N LYS A 155 -17.97 18.32 31.02
CA LYS A 155 -19.17 18.48 30.21
C LYS A 155 -20.42 17.84 30.86
N ASP A 156 -20.25 16.70 31.51
CA ASP A 156 -21.35 16.05 32.27
C ASP A 156 -21.75 16.88 33.49
N ASP A 157 -20.80 17.51 34.19
CA ASP A 157 -21.05 18.41 35.28
C ASP A 157 -21.82 19.68 34.82
N GLU A 158 -21.36 20.28 33.68
CA GLU A 158 -22.06 21.39 33.03
C GLU A 158 -23.53 21.01 32.68
N ARG A 159 -23.70 19.85 32.07
CA ARG A 159 -25.03 19.32 31.73
C ARG A 159 -25.91 19.20 32.93
N THR A 160 -25.40 18.63 34.03
CA THR A 160 -26.13 18.52 35.28
C THR A 160 -26.55 19.89 35.85
N ALA A 161 -25.65 20.89 35.73
CA ALA A 161 -25.96 22.26 36.17
C ALA A 161 -27.06 22.91 35.33
N VAL A 162 -27.02 22.72 33.99
CA VAL A 162 -28.05 23.23 33.06
C VAL A 162 -29.45 22.61 33.38
N TYR A 163 -29.50 21.29 33.62
CA TYR A 163 -30.76 20.64 33.99
C TYR A 163 -31.32 21.18 35.31
N ARG A 164 -30.51 21.46 36.34
CA ARG A 164 -30.93 22.11 37.57
C ARG A 164 -31.53 23.50 37.34
N GLN A 165 -30.92 24.30 36.42
CA GLN A 165 -31.47 25.62 36.08
C GLN A 165 -32.82 25.52 35.38
N TYR A 166 -33.01 24.49 34.54
CA TYR A 166 -34.32 24.22 33.94
C TYR A 166 -35.36 23.82 34.96
N GLU A 167 -35.04 22.93 35.89
CA GLU A 167 -35.92 22.54 36.98
C GLU A 167 -36.34 23.74 37.88
N GLN A 168 -35.43 24.71 38.02
CA GLN A 168 -35.69 25.97 38.73
C GLN A 168 -36.49 27.01 37.92
N GLY A 169 -36.78 26.69 36.64
CA GLY A 169 -37.48 27.61 35.74
C GLY A 169 -36.64 28.79 35.24
N SER A 170 -35.30 28.71 35.39
CA SER A 170 -34.39 29.79 34.99
C SER A 170 -34.07 29.76 33.49
N ILE A 171 -34.29 28.65 32.79
CA ILE A 171 -34.11 28.48 31.36
C ILE A 171 -35.31 27.79 30.72
N SER A 172 -35.58 28.07 29.44
CA SER A 172 -36.68 27.48 28.68
C SER A 172 -36.38 26.07 28.16
N LEU A 173 -37.42 25.34 27.72
CA LEU A 173 -37.30 24.06 27.09
C LEU A 173 -36.44 24.15 25.78
N GLU A 174 -36.66 25.19 24.99
CA GLU A 174 -35.91 25.40 23.76
C GLU A 174 -34.38 25.56 24.02
N GLN A 175 -34.03 26.26 25.11
CA GLN A 175 -32.65 26.45 25.50
C GLN A 175 -31.97 25.13 25.95
N ILE A 176 -32.72 24.25 26.65
CA ILE A 176 -32.18 22.96 27.05
C ILE A 176 -32.02 22.01 25.83
N GLU A 177 -32.96 22.03 24.87
CA GLU A 177 -32.88 21.26 23.64
C GLU A 177 -31.68 21.68 22.80
N GLU A 178 -31.44 22.98 22.66
CA GLU A 178 -30.25 23.49 21.95
C GLU A 178 -28.95 23.08 22.65
N TYR A 179 -28.92 23.19 24.00
CA TYR A 179 -27.77 22.76 24.80
C TYR A 179 -27.52 21.26 24.64
N GLU A 180 -28.56 20.42 24.71
CA GLU A 180 -28.43 18.97 24.51
C GLU A 180 -27.85 18.62 23.11
N HIS A 181 -28.30 19.32 22.08
CA HIS A 181 -27.74 19.12 20.74
C HIS A 181 -26.25 19.47 20.72
N GLN A 182 -25.84 20.61 21.26
CA GLN A 182 -24.44 21.03 21.34
C GLN A 182 -23.60 20.06 22.19
N TYR A 183 -24.15 19.60 23.32
CA TYR A 183 -23.52 18.60 24.18
C TYR A 183 -23.28 17.30 23.43
N GLN A 184 -24.28 16.75 22.74
CA GLN A 184 -24.14 15.52 21.99
C GLN A 184 -23.06 15.61 20.90
N VAL A 185 -23.01 16.72 20.16
CA VAL A 185 -21.97 16.97 19.14
C VAL A 185 -20.58 17.02 19.78
N ALA A 186 -20.44 17.70 20.92
CA ALA A 186 -19.18 17.80 21.64
C ALA A 186 -18.71 16.42 22.16
N VAL A 187 -19.62 15.64 22.76
CA VAL A 187 -19.32 14.27 23.25
C VAL A 187 -18.90 13.36 22.11
N GLN A 188 -19.65 13.31 21.01
CA GLN A 188 -19.30 12.48 19.85
C GLN A 188 -17.91 12.81 19.30
N LYS A 189 -17.54 14.09 19.25
CA LYS A 189 -16.20 14.53 18.82
C LYS A 189 -15.12 14.01 19.78
N GLN A 190 -15.33 14.10 21.08
CA GLN A 190 -14.37 13.61 22.08
C GLN A 190 -14.27 12.08 22.08
N GLU A 191 -15.38 11.37 21.95
CA GLU A 191 -15.38 9.90 21.82
C GLU A 191 -14.62 9.45 20.58
N ALA A 192 -14.79 10.13 19.44
CA ALA A 192 -14.03 9.84 18.23
C ALA A 192 -12.52 10.09 18.41
N ALA A 193 -12.16 11.16 19.15
CA ALA A 193 -10.77 11.45 19.51
C ALA A 193 -10.21 10.37 20.46
N PHE A 194 -10.97 9.95 21.47
CA PHE A 194 -10.59 8.90 22.40
C PHE A 194 -10.36 7.56 21.70
N LYS A 195 -11.25 7.17 20.77
CA LYS A 195 -11.07 5.96 19.96
C LYS A 195 -9.75 5.98 19.17
N LYS A 196 -9.39 7.15 18.60
CA LYS A 196 -8.09 7.28 17.87
C LYS A 196 -6.91 7.12 18.82
N VAL A 197 -6.98 7.69 20.02
CA VAL A 197 -5.94 7.54 21.05
C VAL A 197 -5.80 6.09 21.47
N MET A 198 -6.92 5.39 21.73
CA MET A 198 -6.90 3.98 22.12
C MET A 198 -6.37 3.06 21.02
N LEU A 199 -6.66 3.34 19.76
CA LEU A 199 -6.06 2.61 18.63
C LEU A 199 -4.54 2.79 18.61
N ALA A 200 -4.04 4.03 18.80
CA ALA A 200 -2.60 4.28 18.84
C ALA A 200 -1.92 3.58 20.04
N VAL A 201 -2.57 3.55 21.20
CA VAL A 201 -2.09 2.78 22.37
C VAL A 201 -1.98 1.30 22.03
N ASN A 202 -3.01 0.72 21.45
CA ASN A 202 -3.05 -0.69 21.05
C ASN A 202 -1.96 -1.01 20.01
N ASP A 203 -1.72 -0.10 19.06
CA ASP A 203 -0.66 -0.26 18.06
C ASP A 203 0.72 -0.27 18.71
N ILE A 204 0.97 0.61 19.70
CA ILE A 204 2.24 0.64 20.44
C ILE A 204 2.43 -0.66 21.24
N GLU A 205 1.43 -1.10 22.01
CA GLU A 205 1.49 -2.33 22.79
C GLU A 205 1.73 -3.55 21.90
N LYS A 206 1.04 -3.60 20.76
CA LYS A 206 1.22 -4.65 19.75
C LYS A 206 2.61 -4.60 19.11
N ALA A 207 3.14 -3.38 18.88
CA ALA A 207 4.45 -3.19 18.28
C ALA A 207 5.56 -3.79 19.14
N PHE A 208 5.49 -3.64 20.47
CA PHE A 208 6.46 -4.19 21.43
C PHE A 208 6.13 -5.61 21.89
N SER A 209 5.40 -6.38 21.09
CA SER A 209 5.06 -7.77 21.35
C SER A 209 5.48 -8.67 20.19
N HIS A 210 5.55 -9.99 20.44
CA HIS A 210 5.72 -10.99 19.37
C HIS A 210 4.58 -11.01 18.36
N GLY A 211 3.46 -10.34 18.64
CA GLY A 211 2.34 -10.11 17.73
C GLY A 211 2.52 -8.95 16.76
N ASN A 212 3.68 -8.28 16.77
CA ASN A 212 4.00 -7.23 15.79
C ASN A 212 3.91 -7.79 14.37
N PRO A 213 3.11 -7.20 13.47
CA PRO A 213 2.88 -7.73 12.12
C PRO A 213 4.16 -7.87 11.30
N TRP A 214 5.11 -6.92 11.44
CA TRP A 214 6.39 -7.00 10.76
C TRP A 214 7.24 -8.15 11.28
N LEU A 215 7.36 -8.34 12.62
CA LEU A 215 8.08 -9.47 13.20
C LEU A 215 7.48 -10.81 12.78
N MET A 216 6.17 -10.95 12.85
CA MET A 216 5.47 -12.17 12.44
C MET A 216 5.76 -12.52 10.98
N LYS A 217 5.84 -11.51 10.11
CA LYS A 217 6.08 -11.69 8.69
C LYS A 217 7.52 -12.08 8.37
N PHE A 218 8.48 -11.40 9.00
CA PHE A 218 9.90 -11.56 8.65
C PHE A 218 10.66 -12.57 9.50
N ARG A 219 10.12 -13.01 10.64
CA ARG A 219 10.72 -14.05 11.52
C ARG A 219 11.00 -15.36 10.80
N ALA A 220 10.04 -15.84 10.03
CA ALA A 220 10.09 -17.14 9.37
C ALA A 220 10.24 -17.04 7.84
N ILE A 221 10.66 -15.87 7.33
CA ILE A 221 10.80 -15.70 5.88
C ILE A 221 11.90 -16.62 5.32
N SER A 222 11.55 -17.39 4.28
CA SER A 222 12.51 -18.14 3.48
C SER A 222 12.78 -17.37 2.20
N ILE A 223 13.97 -16.80 2.09
CA ILE A 223 14.35 -15.97 0.95
C ILE A 223 14.72 -16.89 -0.20
N PRO A 224 14.03 -16.84 -1.36
CA PRO A 224 14.31 -17.69 -2.49
C PRO A 224 15.52 -17.16 -3.27
N GLU A 225 16.21 -18.05 -3.99
CA GLU A 225 17.28 -17.65 -4.92
C GLU A 225 16.75 -16.80 -6.08
N THR A 226 15.51 -17.04 -6.50
CA THR A 226 14.84 -16.28 -7.57
C THR A 226 13.51 -15.73 -7.11
N LEU A 227 13.31 -14.44 -7.37
CA LEU A 227 12.06 -13.77 -7.00
C LEU A 227 10.95 -14.11 -8.00
N GLU A 228 9.83 -14.56 -7.48
CA GLU A 228 8.59 -14.77 -8.22
C GLU A 228 7.55 -13.70 -7.88
N ARG A 229 6.51 -13.61 -8.69
CA ARG A 229 5.42 -12.64 -8.50
C ARG A 229 4.66 -12.86 -7.17
N THR A 230 4.55 -14.10 -6.72
CA THR A 230 3.95 -14.48 -5.45
C THR A 230 4.72 -13.90 -4.29
N HIS A 231 6.04 -14.06 -4.27
CA HIS A 231 6.94 -13.51 -3.27
C HIS A 231 6.87 -11.97 -3.21
N LEU A 232 6.95 -11.33 -4.39
CA LEU A 232 6.86 -9.86 -4.47
C LEU A 232 5.49 -9.32 -4.06
N LYS A 233 4.42 -10.07 -4.27
CA LYS A 233 3.08 -9.68 -3.82
C LYS A 233 2.96 -9.74 -2.29
N GLU A 234 3.60 -10.70 -1.67
CA GLU A 234 3.52 -10.95 -0.23
C GLU A 234 4.42 -10.02 0.57
N TRP A 235 5.64 -9.77 0.10
CA TRP A 235 6.68 -9.10 0.91
C TRP A 235 6.97 -7.67 0.50
N LEU A 236 6.76 -7.31 -0.77
CA LEU A 236 7.06 -5.99 -1.31
C LEU A 236 5.80 -5.12 -1.28
N ASP A 237 5.89 -3.94 -0.70
CA ASP A 237 4.88 -2.91 -0.90
C ASP A 237 5.15 -2.18 -2.21
N HIS A 238 6.24 -1.44 -2.30
CA HIS A 238 6.66 -0.77 -3.54
C HIS A 238 8.17 -0.50 -3.55
N VAL A 239 8.65 -0.02 -4.70
CA VAL A 239 10.04 0.37 -4.94
C VAL A 239 10.06 1.80 -5.44
N TRP A 240 10.84 2.64 -4.80
CA TRP A 240 11.17 3.97 -5.29
C TRP A 240 12.50 3.92 -6.06
N ILE A 241 12.53 4.55 -7.21
CA ILE A 241 13.75 4.81 -7.98
C ILE A 241 14.13 6.27 -7.77
N VAL A 242 15.35 6.50 -7.33
CA VAL A 242 15.93 7.83 -7.12
C VAL A 242 16.98 8.05 -8.20
N ASP A 243 16.76 9.03 -9.07
CA ASP A 243 17.67 9.43 -10.17
C ASP A 243 18.13 8.28 -11.09
N PHE A 244 17.38 7.16 -11.15
CA PHE A 244 17.73 5.94 -11.86
C PHE A 244 19.04 5.27 -11.40
N GLU A 245 19.63 5.72 -10.32
CA GLU A 245 20.87 5.17 -9.75
C GLU A 245 20.63 4.44 -8.44
N GLN A 246 19.76 4.96 -7.59
CA GLN A 246 19.46 4.38 -6.28
C GLN A 246 18.07 3.73 -6.27
N VAL A 247 17.97 2.65 -5.54
CA VAL A 247 16.74 1.87 -5.35
C VAL A 247 16.39 1.86 -3.88
N GLU A 248 15.22 2.36 -3.55
CA GLU A 248 14.69 2.31 -2.19
C GLU A 248 13.53 1.31 -2.15
N VAL A 249 13.71 0.24 -1.39
CA VAL A 249 12.75 -0.85 -1.31
C VAL A 249 11.90 -0.69 -0.05
N ILE A 250 10.59 -0.61 -0.25
CA ILE A 250 9.62 -0.56 0.85
C ILE A 250 8.95 -1.93 0.96
N LEU A 251 9.22 -2.61 2.07
CA LEU A 251 8.62 -3.90 2.37
C LEU A 251 7.27 -3.71 3.07
N GLN A 252 6.38 -4.68 2.91
CA GLN A 252 5.10 -4.66 3.60
C GLN A 252 5.29 -4.68 5.12
N GLU A 253 4.35 -4.04 5.85
CA GLU A 253 4.39 -3.91 7.31
C GLU A 253 5.63 -3.16 7.86
N SER A 254 6.43 -2.51 6.97
CA SER A 254 7.63 -1.77 7.41
C SER A 254 7.32 -0.57 8.32
N GLU A 255 6.09 -0.06 8.28
CA GLU A 255 5.62 1.00 9.17
C GLU A 255 5.66 0.63 10.66
N TRP A 256 5.61 -0.68 10.98
CA TRP A 256 5.71 -1.18 12.34
C TRP A 256 7.11 -1.03 12.93
N LYS A 257 8.15 -0.84 12.09
CA LYS A 257 9.53 -0.57 12.53
C LYS A 257 9.68 0.76 13.25
N ARG A 258 8.87 1.77 12.93
CA ARG A 258 8.92 3.12 13.51
C ARG A 258 8.78 3.16 15.04
N PHE A 259 8.21 2.11 15.62
CA PHE A 259 8.04 2.02 17.06
C PHE A 259 9.32 1.59 17.80
N PHE A 260 10.26 0.96 17.08
CA PHE A 260 11.52 0.52 17.66
C PHE A 260 12.58 1.62 17.61
N PRO A 261 13.44 1.72 18.65
CA PRO A 261 14.62 2.57 18.61
C PRO A 261 15.53 2.22 17.42
N GLU A 262 16.14 3.22 16.80
CA GLU A 262 17.05 3.00 15.67
C GLU A 262 18.21 2.04 16.01
N GLU A 263 18.72 2.11 17.25
CA GLU A 263 19.75 1.18 17.73
C GLU A 263 19.35 -0.29 17.63
N TRP A 264 18.05 -0.62 17.80
CA TRP A 264 17.57 -2.00 17.66
C TRP A 264 17.46 -2.44 16.20
N LEU A 265 17.27 -1.48 15.29
CA LEU A 265 17.21 -1.75 13.86
C LEU A 265 18.61 -1.85 13.24
N ASN A 266 19.62 -1.18 13.79
CA ASN A 266 20.97 -1.11 13.23
C ASN A 266 21.91 -2.19 13.76
N ASN A 267 21.78 -2.65 15.01
CA ASN A 267 22.65 -3.67 15.61
C ASN A 267 22.53 -5.08 14.98
N GLY A 268 21.52 -5.31 14.13
CA GLY A 268 21.45 -6.53 13.30
C GLY A 268 22.52 -6.59 12.19
N GLU A 269 23.25 -5.49 11.92
CA GLU A 269 24.27 -5.43 10.87
C GLU A 269 25.69 -5.80 11.40
N GLU A 270 25.98 -5.60 12.68
CA GLU A 270 27.30 -5.87 13.26
C GLU A 270 27.61 -7.37 13.44
N ASP A 271 26.59 -8.20 13.67
CA ASP A 271 26.75 -9.66 13.82
C ASP A 271 27.19 -10.39 12.53
N CYS A 272 27.07 -9.76 11.36
CA CYS A 272 27.43 -10.35 10.08
C CYS A 272 28.88 -10.08 9.64
N ASN A 273 29.51 -9.02 10.16
CA ASN A 273 30.92 -8.71 9.85
C ASN A 273 31.94 -9.43 10.74
N GLY A 274 31.50 -10.07 11.81
CA GLY A 274 32.36 -10.78 12.77
C GLY A 274 32.74 -12.23 12.38
N LYS A 275 32.33 -12.76 11.24
CA LYS A 275 32.67 -14.13 10.76
C LYS A 275 33.45 -14.14 9.45
N LYS A 276 34.45 -13.29 9.36
CA LYS A 276 35.54 -13.43 8.38
C LYS A 276 36.87 -13.31 9.13
N GLU A 277 37.17 -14.30 9.91
CA GLU A 277 38.53 -14.71 10.28
C GLU A 277 38.65 -16.23 10.16
#